data_b7356fb18986a47261f5683546b5fe8c
#
_entry.id   b7356fb18986a47261f5683546b5fe8c
#
_cell.length_a   1.000
_cell.length_b   1.000
_cell.length_c   1.000
_cell.angle_alpha   90.00
_cell.angle_beta   90.00
_cell.angle_gamma   90.00
#
_symmetry.space_group_name_H-M   'P 1'
#
loop_
_entity.id
_entity.type
_entity.pdbx_description
1 polymer ?
#
loop_
_entity_poly.entity_id
_entity_poly.type
_entity_poly.pdbx_seq_one_letter_code
_entity_poly.pdbx_strand_id
1 'polypeptide(L)'
;MADLERLTLLIVESNQGMRSQLRSMLNSFGIANVKFAPSAGAAISRLRDHRHDVILSEYNLGEGQDGQHLLEDLRNKEIIPLDTLFIMITGERNYERVISAAELAPDDYILKPLAPDMLRMRLQRAVEKRDTFLPVYRLVEAGETQQAIDACAARAETYPRYRIDFLRLEAELHAALGHSDQAEGIYRTILAAKVVPWARLGLAKMLFANKDYAAAEEILSTLVAENSRYVDAYDWLARTREETGHIEEARDVLTSAVALSPHRLGRLRHLGNVQLAVGDGPAAERTLAEVVRKGKYSDFRDPEDHVLLVRAQLSQGRTEEAQATIHDLESSMGGMPATPVCASLSKALYHTRTGAADLAQAALQDALQAGAALSSLSFDMKQELVKACLDNGMEAEGSQLVVDILRNAADERTVQKTRAILQERGHGDLSNELEERVHVEVRGLIAAGADRVKAGDFDGAVREMMAAVQKMPGNPHVLFNAALALLRHIENRGWNERLAAQARGLIARTRRLDPSNPRLDALSGFMQQLARKYNPRQSG
;
A
#
# COMPACT_ATOMS: atom_id res chain seq x y z
N MET A 1 -13.21 -5.72 -34.80
CA MET A 1 -13.94 -4.80 -33.90
C MET A 1 -14.12 -5.51 -32.58
N ALA A 2 -13.81 -4.83 -31.49
CA ALA A 2 -14.02 -5.41 -30.16
C ALA A 2 -15.52 -5.71 -29.96
N ASP A 3 -15.83 -6.89 -29.43
CA ASP A 3 -17.19 -7.34 -29.15
C ASP A 3 -17.70 -6.63 -27.88
N LEU A 4 -18.37 -5.47 -28.07
CA LEU A 4 -18.90 -4.68 -26.97
C LEU A 4 -20.13 -5.31 -26.30
N GLU A 5 -20.85 -6.19 -26.99
CA GLU A 5 -22.14 -6.74 -26.53
C GLU A 5 -21.99 -7.64 -25.30
N ARG A 6 -20.81 -8.26 -25.12
CA ARG A 6 -20.50 -9.17 -24.01
C ARG A 6 -20.00 -8.48 -22.76
N LEU A 7 -19.72 -7.18 -22.82
CA LEU A 7 -19.15 -6.45 -21.70
C LEU A 7 -20.13 -6.30 -20.55
N THR A 8 -19.60 -6.42 -19.34
CA THR A 8 -20.30 -6.10 -18.11
C THR A 8 -19.83 -4.74 -17.60
N LEU A 9 -20.77 -3.81 -17.43
CA LEU A 9 -20.46 -2.43 -17.04
C LEU A 9 -21.02 -2.08 -15.67
N LEU A 10 -20.22 -1.34 -14.90
CA LEU A 10 -20.67 -0.62 -13.71
C LEU A 10 -20.63 0.88 -13.98
N ILE A 11 -21.76 1.55 -13.82
CA ILE A 11 -21.85 3.02 -13.89
C ILE A 11 -21.90 3.56 -12.46
N VAL A 12 -20.95 4.41 -12.11
CA VAL A 12 -20.89 5.11 -10.82
C VAL A 12 -21.26 6.57 -11.05
N GLU A 13 -22.50 6.92 -10.70
CA GLU A 13 -23.08 8.24 -10.97
C GLU A 13 -24.21 8.50 -9.97
N SER A 14 -24.17 9.64 -9.27
CA SER A 14 -25.17 10.01 -8.28
C SER A 14 -26.49 10.48 -8.92
N ASN A 15 -26.43 11.12 -10.10
CA ASN A 15 -27.59 11.66 -10.80
C ASN A 15 -28.38 10.57 -11.54
N GLN A 16 -29.66 10.39 -11.17
CA GLN A 16 -30.53 9.37 -11.76
C GLN A 16 -30.79 9.62 -13.27
N GLY A 17 -30.97 10.87 -13.69
CA GLY A 17 -31.20 11.22 -15.10
C GLY A 17 -29.98 10.84 -15.97
N MET A 18 -28.77 11.13 -15.48
CA MET A 18 -27.53 10.76 -16.17
C MET A 18 -27.36 9.24 -16.26
N ARG A 19 -27.69 8.50 -15.18
CA ARG A 19 -27.68 7.02 -15.22
C ARG A 19 -28.61 6.49 -16.32
N SER A 20 -29.82 7.05 -16.43
CA SER A 20 -30.78 6.65 -17.46
C SER A 20 -30.31 6.97 -18.88
N GLN A 21 -29.68 8.13 -19.06
CA GLN A 21 -29.12 8.55 -20.35
C GLN A 21 -27.93 7.61 -20.76
N LEU A 22 -27.00 7.33 -19.85
CA LEU A 22 -25.90 6.43 -20.10
C LEU A 22 -26.38 5.01 -20.43
N ARG A 23 -27.40 4.51 -19.71
CA ARG A 23 -28.03 3.23 -20.00
C ARG A 23 -28.62 3.18 -21.42
N SER A 24 -29.32 4.22 -21.82
CA SER A 24 -29.91 4.31 -23.19
C SER A 24 -28.82 4.29 -24.26
N MET A 25 -27.74 5.06 -24.07
CA MET A 25 -26.58 5.05 -24.98
C MET A 25 -25.94 3.67 -25.09
N LEU A 26 -25.65 3.02 -23.95
CA LEU A 26 -25.00 1.71 -23.92
C LEU A 26 -25.87 0.61 -24.54
N ASN A 27 -27.17 0.65 -24.29
CA ASN A 27 -28.11 -0.26 -24.93
C ASN A 27 -28.15 -0.09 -26.47
N SER A 28 -28.00 1.15 -26.99
CA SER A 28 -27.91 1.39 -28.43
C SER A 28 -26.64 0.82 -29.08
N PHE A 29 -25.64 0.47 -28.26
CA PHE A 29 -24.40 -0.22 -28.69
C PHE A 29 -24.49 -1.75 -28.53
N GLY A 30 -25.63 -2.29 -28.11
CA GLY A 30 -25.81 -3.71 -27.79
C GLY A 30 -25.38 -4.14 -26.40
N ILE A 31 -24.91 -3.21 -25.55
CA ILE A 31 -24.44 -3.51 -24.20
C ILE A 31 -25.64 -3.58 -23.24
N ALA A 32 -26.07 -4.79 -22.90
CA ALA A 32 -27.25 -5.02 -22.05
C ALA A 32 -26.92 -5.18 -20.55
N ASN A 33 -25.72 -5.65 -20.23
CA ASN A 33 -25.34 -5.95 -18.83
C ASN A 33 -24.74 -4.72 -18.14
N VAL A 34 -25.62 -3.82 -17.69
CA VAL A 34 -25.24 -2.56 -17.05
C VAL A 34 -25.79 -2.51 -15.62
N LYS A 35 -24.90 -2.33 -14.65
CA LYS A 35 -25.22 -2.11 -13.23
C LYS A 35 -24.92 -0.68 -12.84
N PHE A 36 -25.49 -0.24 -11.70
CA PHE A 36 -25.37 1.15 -11.23
C PHE A 36 -24.96 1.20 -9.77
N ALA A 37 -24.14 2.18 -9.43
CA ALA A 37 -23.81 2.55 -8.07
C ALA A 37 -24.00 4.07 -7.91
N PRO A 38 -24.73 4.54 -6.88
CA PRO A 38 -24.98 5.97 -6.69
C PRO A 38 -23.83 6.70 -5.98
N SER A 39 -22.85 5.97 -5.45
CA SER A 39 -21.73 6.52 -4.69
C SER A 39 -20.50 5.61 -4.78
N ALA A 40 -19.33 6.10 -4.36
CA ALA A 40 -18.10 5.33 -4.29
C ALA A 40 -18.22 4.10 -3.37
N GLY A 41 -18.79 4.25 -2.17
CA GLY A 41 -19.00 3.13 -1.24
C GLY A 41 -19.91 2.04 -1.82
N ALA A 42 -21.00 2.42 -2.50
CA ALA A 42 -21.86 1.46 -3.18
C ALA A 42 -21.14 0.74 -4.35
N ALA A 43 -20.24 1.44 -5.05
CA ALA A 43 -19.41 0.84 -6.09
C ALA A 43 -18.43 -0.17 -5.51
N ILE A 44 -17.70 0.18 -4.46
CA ILE A 44 -16.75 -0.72 -3.77
C ILE A 44 -17.45 -1.99 -3.29
N SER A 45 -18.61 -1.86 -2.61
CA SER A 45 -19.38 -3.02 -2.16
C SER A 45 -19.73 -3.96 -3.32
N ARG A 46 -20.22 -3.43 -4.45
CA ARG A 46 -20.55 -4.25 -5.62
C ARG A 46 -19.35 -4.92 -6.28
N LEU A 47 -18.21 -4.21 -6.34
CA LEU A 47 -17.00 -4.70 -6.98
C LEU A 47 -16.30 -5.80 -6.17
N ARG A 48 -16.54 -5.86 -4.85
CA ARG A 48 -16.10 -6.98 -4.02
C ARG A 48 -16.86 -8.29 -4.33
N ASP A 49 -18.14 -8.16 -4.70
CA ASP A 49 -19.00 -9.32 -4.95
C ASP A 49 -18.98 -9.77 -6.41
N HIS A 50 -18.78 -8.83 -7.34
CA HIS A 50 -18.91 -9.10 -8.77
C HIS A 50 -17.85 -8.39 -9.60
N ARG A 51 -17.20 -9.13 -10.51
CA ARG A 51 -16.31 -8.55 -11.53
C ARG A 51 -17.10 -7.81 -12.61
N HIS A 52 -16.53 -6.71 -13.09
CA HIS A 52 -17.03 -5.93 -14.22
C HIS A 52 -15.86 -5.64 -15.18
N ASP A 53 -16.14 -5.65 -16.49
CA ASP A 53 -15.13 -5.37 -17.52
C ASP A 53 -14.80 -3.89 -17.60
N VAL A 54 -15.80 -3.03 -17.39
CA VAL A 54 -15.67 -1.57 -17.50
C VAL A 54 -16.39 -0.88 -16.36
N ILE A 55 -15.73 0.08 -15.76
CA ILE A 55 -16.30 1.02 -14.80
C ILE A 55 -16.36 2.40 -15.48
N LEU A 56 -17.57 2.96 -15.60
CA LEU A 56 -17.77 4.34 -16.03
C LEU A 56 -18.10 5.17 -14.79
N SER A 57 -17.18 6.02 -14.34
CA SER A 57 -17.35 6.79 -13.11
C SER A 57 -17.45 8.28 -13.40
N GLU A 58 -18.48 8.93 -12.84
CA GLU A 58 -18.48 10.38 -12.70
C GLU A 58 -17.31 10.79 -11.80
N TYR A 59 -16.69 11.93 -12.13
CA TYR A 59 -15.63 12.50 -11.30
C TYR A 59 -16.19 13.01 -9.98
N ASN A 60 -17.25 13.82 -10.01
CA ASN A 60 -17.87 14.36 -8.80
C ASN A 60 -19.02 13.45 -8.33
N LEU A 61 -18.74 12.62 -7.33
CA LEU A 61 -19.70 11.69 -6.75
C LEU A 61 -20.49 12.26 -5.55
N GLY A 62 -20.31 13.54 -5.24
CA GLY A 62 -20.95 14.21 -4.11
C GLY A 62 -20.08 14.25 -2.85
N GLU A 63 -20.70 14.32 -1.68
CA GLU A 63 -19.95 14.41 -0.40
C GLU A 63 -19.16 13.13 -0.12
N GLY A 64 -17.86 13.29 0.13
CA GLY A 64 -16.96 12.26 0.68
C GLY A 64 -15.84 11.81 -0.26
N GLN A 65 -16.14 11.18 -1.38
CA GLN A 65 -15.13 10.69 -2.33
C GLN A 65 -15.49 11.12 -3.76
N ASP A 66 -14.48 11.48 -4.55
CA ASP A 66 -14.61 11.67 -5.99
C ASP A 66 -14.21 10.39 -6.77
N GLY A 67 -14.44 10.41 -8.09
CA GLY A 67 -14.14 9.27 -8.95
C GLY A 67 -12.65 8.94 -9.02
N GLN A 68 -11.76 9.92 -8.80
CA GLN A 68 -10.32 9.70 -8.76
C GLN A 68 -9.91 8.93 -7.50
N HIS A 69 -10.43 9.32 -6.34
CA HIS A 69 -10.21 8.59 -5.08
C HIS A 69 -10.77 7.17 -5.16
N LEU A 70 -11.94 7.00 -5.81
CA LEU A 70 -12.49 5.66 -6.05
C LEU A 70 -11.52 4.80 -6.86
N LEU A 71 -10.94 5.31 -7.96
CA LEU A 71 -9.96 4.59 -8.76
C LEU A 71 -8.71 4.20 -7.95
N GLU A 72 -8.15 5.16 -7.20
CA GLU A 72 -6.99 4.93 -6.35
C GLU A 72 -7.26 3.84 -5.31
N ASP A 73 -8.42 3.89 -4.66
CA ASP A 73 -8.84 2.89 -3.69
C ASP A 73 -9.00 1.50 -4.32
N LEU A 74 -9.64 1.42 -5.48
CA LEU A 74 -9.89 0.17 -6.19
C LEU A 74 -8.59 -0.51 -6.64
N ARG A 75 -7.61 0.26 -7.13
CA ARG A 75 -6.31 -0.25 -7.60
C ARG A 75 -5.37 -0.56 -6.44
N ASN A 76 -5.20 0.35 -5.48
CA ASN A 76 -4.27 0.17 -4.35
C ASN A 76 -4.64 -0.99 -3.43
N LYS A 77 -5.94 -1.33 -3.34
CA LYS A 77 -6.43 -2.47 -2.54
C LYS A 77 -6.75 -3.70 -3.36
N GLU A 78 -6.34 -3.72 -4.63
CA GLU A 78 -6.54 -4.85 -5.53
C GLU A 78 -8.01 -5.34 -5.58
N ILE A 79 -8.97 -4.38 -5.43
CA ILE A 79 -10.41 -4.69 -5.49
C ILE A 79 -10.84 -5.01 -6.91
N ILE A 80 -10.20 -4.36 -7.89
CA ILE A 80 -10.41 -4.64 -9.31
C ILE A 80 -9.13 -5.18 -9.95
N PRO A 81 -9.25 -6.19 -10.82
CA PRO A 81 -8.10 -6.73 -11.56
C PRO A 81 -7.55 -5.72 -12.58
N LEU A 82 -6.33 -5.98 -13.07
CA LEU A 82 -5.65 -5.08 -14.01
C LEU A 82 -6.40 -4.91 -15.34
N ASP A 83 -7.15 -5.93 -15.75
CA ASP A 83 -7.92 -5.95 -16.99
C ASP A 83 -9.27 -5.22 -16.91
N THR A 84 -9.71 -4.79 -15.72
CA THR A 84 -10.89 -3.95 -15.58
C THR A 84 -10.57 -2.53 -16.02
N LEU A 85 -11.28 -2.04 -17.05
CA LEU A 85 -11.14 -0.68 -17.54
C LEU A 85 -11.87 0.31 -16.63
N PHE A 86 -11.19 1.39 -16.25
CA PHE A 86 -11.79 2.49 -15.51
C PHE A 86 -11.79 3.75 -16.36
N ILE A 87 -12.98 4.20 -16.76
CA ILE A 87 -13.18 5.38 -17.59
C ILE A 87 -13.86 6.46 -16.78
N MET A 88 -13.23 7.63 -16.70
CA MET A 88 -13.76 8.77 -15.99
C MET A 88 -14.68 9.60 -16.90
N ILE A 89 -15.83 9.99 -16.39
CA ILE A 89 -16.76 10.91 -17.06
C ILE A 89 -16.82 12.17 -16.21
N THR A 90 -16.59 13.34 -16.81
CA THR A 90 -16.58 14.60 -16.06
C THR A 90 -17.15 15.76 -16.86
N GLY A 91 -17.84 16.68 -16.16
CA GLY A 91 -18.25 17.98 -16.71
C GLY A 91 -17.17 19.06 -16.55
N GLU A 92 -16.08 18.76 -15.88
CA GLU A 92 -15.04 19.74 -15.58
C GLU A 92 -14.11 19.96 -16.77
N ARG A 93 -14.14 21.18 -17.34
CA ARG A 93 -13.36 21.55 -18.53
C ARG A 93 -11.87 21.72 -18.27
N ASN A 94 -11.45 21.77 -17.01
CA ASN A 94 -10.05 21.85 -16.62
C ASN A 94 -9.38 20.46 -16.64
N TYR A 95 -9.39 19.84 -17.81
CA TYR A 95 -8.81 18.52 -18.11
C TYR A 95 -7.39 18.33 -17.56
N GLU A 96 -6.58 19.38 -17.62
CA GLU A 96 -5.21 19.36 -17.05
C GLU A 96 -5.20 19.25 -15.52
N ARG A 97 -6.25 19.71 -14.83
CA ARG A 97 -6.38 19.56 -13.37
C ARG A 97 -6.56 18.11 -12.93
N VAL A 98 -7.23 17.33 -13.76
CA VAL A 98 -7.61 15.95 -13.43
C VAL A 98 -6.47 14.97 -13.78
N ILE A 99 -5.80 15.13 -14.92
CA ILE A 99 -4.71 14.24 -15.35
C ILE A 99 -3.43 14.47 -14.57
N SER A 100 -3.10 15.71 -14.23
CA SER A 100 -1.85 16.03 -13.54
C SER A 100 -1.84 15.61 -12.06
N ALA A 101 -2.98 15.15 -11.54
CA ALA A 101 -3.14 14.79 -10.13
C ALA A 101 -3.11 13.27 -9.87
N ALA A 102 -2.88 12.44 -10.89
CA ALA A 102 -3.09 11.01 -10.74
C ALA A 102 -1.84 10.18 -11.04
N GLU A 103 -1.27 9.56 -10.03
CA GLU A 103 -0.33 8.44 -10.18
C GLU A 103 -1.03 7.27 -10.89
N LEU A 104 -2.29 7.03 -10.52
CA LEU A 104 -3.18 6.07 -11.15
C LEU A 104 -4.12 6.82 -12.11
N ALA A 105 -3.69 6.94 -13.37
CA ALA A 105 -4.54 7.50 -14.41
C ALA A 105 -5.64 6.50 -14.77
N PRO A 106 -6.90 6.95 -14.98
CA PRO A 106 -7.92 6.11 -15.60
C PRO A 106 -7.52 5.75 -17.02
N ASP A 107 -8.11 4.68 -17.55
CA ASP A 107 -7.83 4.21 -18.91
C ASP A 107 -8.27 5.21 -19.98
N ASP A 108 -9.30 6.01 -19.71
CA ASP A 108 -9.72 7.13 -20.54
C ASP A 108 -10.52 8.18 -19.74
N TYR A 109 -10.59 9.42 -20.29
CA TYR A 109 -11.41 10.51 -19.81
C TYR A 109 -12.39 10.96 -20.86
N ILE A 110 -13.67 11.11 -20.50
CA ILE A 110 -14.71 11.58 -21.40
C ILE A 110 -15.37 12.84 -20.83
N LEU A 111 -15.30 13.94 -21.58
CA LEU A 111 -15.91 15.20 -21.17
C LEU A 111 -17.40 15.22 -21.50
N LYS A 112 -18.22 15.73 -20.58
CA LYS A 112 -19.61 16.07 -20.82
C LYS A 112 -19.70 17.37 -21.66
N PRO A 113 -20.66 17.48 -22.60
CA PRO A 113 -21.77 16.59 -22.90
C PRO A 113 -21.34 15.36 -23.69
N LEU A 114 -21.94 14.20 -23.35
CA LEU A 114 -21.65 12.91 -23.97
C LEU A 114 -22.39 12.76 -25.29
N ALA A 115 -21.66 12.56 -26.39
CA ALA A 115 -22.22 12.11 -27.65
C ALA A 115 -22.14 10.58 -27.74
N PRO A 116 -23.22 9.86 -28.17
CA PRO A 116 -23.19 8.39 -28.23
C PRO A 116 -22.04 7.84 -29.05
N ASP A 117 -21.80 8.37 -30.25
CA ASP A 117 -20.70 7.89 -31.12
C ASP A 117 -19.31 8.07 -30.49
N MET A 118 -19.13 9.18 -29.77
CA MET A 118 -17.86 9.42 -29.05
C MET A 118 -17.68 8.40 -27.93
N LEU A 119 -18.69 8.14 -27.11
CA LEU A 119 -18.64 7.13 -26.05
C LEU A 119 -18.32 5.75 -26.63
N ARG A 120 -19.00 5.37 -27.72
CA ARG A 120 -18.77 4.11 -28.42
C ARG A 120 -17.32 3.98 -28.90
N MET A 121 -16.81 5.00 -29.60
CA MET A 121 -15.44 5.02 -30.11
C MET A 121 -14.39 4.90 -28.98
N ARG A 122 -14.61 5.62 -27.88
CA ARG A 122 -13.71 5.59 -26.71
C ARG A 122 -13.71 4.21 -26.05
N LEU A 123 -14.90 3.61 -25.83
CA LEU A 123 -15.02 2.25 -25.31
C LEU A 123 -14.31 1.23 -26.21
N GLN A 124 -14.53 1.28 -27.53
CA GLN A 124 -13.88 0.39 -28.47
C GLN A 124 -12.36 0.48 -28.37
N ARG A 125 -11.82 1.70 -28.36
CA ARG A 125 -10.38 1.95 -28.26
C ARG A 125 -9.80 1.44 -26.94
N ALA A 126 -10.49 1.64 -25.82
CA ALA A 126 -10.05 1.18 -24.51
C ALA A 126 -10.05 -0.37 -24.45
N VAL A 127 -11.08 -1.02 -24.99
CA VAL A 127 -11.18 -2.49 -25.05
C VAL A 127 -10.09 -3.07 -25.96
N GLU A 128 -9.84 -2.49 -27.15
CA GLU A 128 -8.75 -2.92 -28.03
C GLU A 128 -7.38 -2.84 -27.34
N LYS A 129 -7.12 -1.76 -26.59
CA LYS A 129 -5.91 -1.63 -25.80
C LYS A 129 -5.84 -2.73 -24.74
N ARG A 130 -6.90 -2.89 -23.91
CA ARG A 130 -6.99 -3.93 -22.89
C ARG A 130 -6.70 -5.32 -23.46
N ASP A 131 -7.35 -5.68 -24.56
CA ASP A 131 -7.20 -7.01 -25.17
C ASP A 131 -5.76 -7.26 -25.65
N THR A 132 -5.05 -6.20 -26.08
CA THR A 132 -3.63 -6.27 -26.42
C THR A 132 -2.76 -6.56 -25.19
N PHE A 133 -3.12 -6.04 -24.01
CA PHE A 133 -2.40 -6.25 -22.74
C PHE A 133 -2.85 -7.50 -21.97
N LEU A 134 -4.02 -8.04 -22.26
CA LEU A 134 -4.63 -9.16 -21.53
C LEU A 134 -3.71 -10.37 -21.29
N PRO A 135 -2.89 -10.83 -22.27
CA PRO A 135 -1.95 -11.92 -22.00
C PRO A 135 -0.91 -11.60 -20.93
N VAL A 136 -0.46 -10.33 -20.85
CA VAL A 136 0.47 -9.89 -19.80
C VAL A 136 -0.24 -9.81 -18.45
N TYR A 137 -1.44 -9.23 -18.40
CA TYR A 137 -2.22 -9.14 -17.17
C TYR A 137 -2.51 -10.51 -16.56
N ARG A 138 -2.81 -11.52 -17.40
CA ARG A 138 -3.01 -12.91 -16.94
C ARG A 138 -1.76 -13.51 -16.31
N LEU A 139 -0.58 -13.22 -16.84
CA LEU A 139 0.70 -13.65 -16.26
C LEU A 139 0.94 -12.97 -14.91
N VAL A 140 0.64 -11.68 -14.81
CA VAL A 140 0.74 -10.92 -13.53
C VAL A 140 -0.22 -11.52 -12.49
N GLU A 141 -1.48 -11.77 -12.84
CA GLU A 141 -2.48 -12.37 -11.96
C GLU A 141 -2.10 -13.81 -11.53
N ALA A 142 -1.45 -14.56 -12.41
CA ALA A 142 -0.93 -15.90 -12.10
C ALA A 142 0.33 -15.85 -11.21
N GLY A 143 0.90 -14.66 -10.93
CA GLY A 143 2.16 -14.50 -10.20
C GLY A 143 3.40 -14.83 -11.03
N GLU A 144 3.26 -14.98 -12.35
CA GLU A 144 4.33 -15.29 -13.31
C GLU A 144 5.03 -14.00 -13.77
N THR A 145 5.51 -13.21 -12.80
CA THR A 145 5.98 -11.83 -13.04
C THR A 145 7.13 -11.77 -14.04
N GLN A 146 8.08 -12.74 -14.01
CA GLN A 146 9.18 -12.75 -14.98
C GLN A 146 8.68 -13.01 -16.40
N GLN A 147 7.73 -13.92 -16.57
CA GLN A 147 7.13 -14.18 -17.89
C GLN A 147 6.31 -12.97 -18.37
N ALA A 148 5.68 -12.23 -17.45
CA ALA A 148 5.00 -10.98 -17.79
C ALA A 148 5.98 -9.91 -18.28
N ILE A 149 7.16 -9.79 -17.69
CA ILE A 149 8.26 -8.90 -18.13
C ILE A 149 8.71 -9.29 -19.54
N ASP A 150 9.03 -10.56 -19.76
CA ASP A 150 9.45 -11.07 -21.07
C ASP A 150 8.38 -10.83 -22.14
N ALA A 151 7.10 -11.02 -21.79
CA ALA A 151 5.97 -10.76 -22.66
C ALA A 151 5.80 -9.25 -22.95
N CYS A 152 6.07 -8.34 -22.00
CA CYS A 152 6.08 -6.89 -22.25
C CYS A 152 7.14 -6.52 -23.28
N ALA A 153 8.37 -6.98 -23.11
CA ALA A 153 9.46 -6.72 -24.03
C ALA A 153 9.14 -7.18 -25.46
N ALA A 154 8.67 -8.44 -25.62
CA ALA A 154 8.29 -8.99 -26.93
C ALA A 154 7.12 -8.23 -27.58
N ARG A 155 6.13 -7.80 -26.77
CA ARG A 155 4.97 -7.07 -27.27
C ARG A 155 5.27 -5.61 -27.59
N ALA A 156 6.20 -4.98 -26.90
CA ALA A 156 6.69 -3.65 -27.24
C ALA A 156 7.24 -3.57 -28.66
N GLU A 157 7.86 -4.66 -29.16
CA GLU A 157 8.33 -4.78 -30.53
C GLU A 157 7.19 -5.07 -31.52
N THR A 158 6.25 -5.94 -31.11
CA THR A 158 5.14 -6.40 -31.99
C THR A 158 4.06 -5.33 -32.16
N TYR A 159 3.86 -4.47 -31.15
CA TYR A 159 2.82 -3.43 -31.13
C TYR A 159 3.43 -2.03 -30.93
N PRO A 160 4.06 -1.42 -31.97
CA PRO A 160 4.75 -0.13 -31.86
C PRO A 160 3.87 1.00 -31.34
N ARG A 161 2.55 0.95 -31.60
CA ARG A 161 1.57 1.92 -31.10
C ARG A 161 1.51 1.95 -29.57
N TYR A 162 1.74 0.82 -28.91
CA TYR A 162 1.65 0.65 -27.45
C TYR A 162 3.03 0.41 -26.82
N ARG A 163 4.12 0.63 -27.56
CA ARG A 163 5.48 0.37 -27.09
C ARG A 163 5.77 1.04 -25.75
N ILE A 164 5.44 2.32 -25.63
CA ILE A 164 5.69 3.08 -24.39
C ILE A 164 4.85 2.53 -23.23
N ASP A 165 3.62 2.11 -23.48
CA ASP A 165 2.76 1.52 -22.45
C ASP A 165 3.31 0.15 -21.99
N PHE A 166 3.84 -0.68 -22.89
CA PHE A 166 4.50 -1.95 -22.52
C PHE A 166 5.78 -1.72 -21.74
N LEU A 167 6.64 -0.77 -22.16
CA LEU A 167 7.84 -0.40 -21.42
C LEU A 167 7.50 0.15 -20.02
N ARG A 168 6.41 0.92 -19.89
CA ARG A 168 5.94 1.37 -18.59
C ARG A 168 5.59 0.19 -17.68
N LEU A 169 4.76 -0.74 -18.17
CA LEU A 169 4.36 -1.92 -17.40
C LEU A 169 5.58 -2.79 -17.04
N GLU A 170 6.52 -2.97 -17.97
CA GLU A 170 7.78 -3.68 -17.75
C GLU A 170 8.60 -3.05 -16.63
N ALA A 171 8.76 -1.71 -16.63
CA ALA A 171 9.46 -1.00 -15.56
C ALA A 171 8.75 -1.12 -14.21
N GLU A 172 7.41 -1.03 -14.18
CA GLU A 172 6.60 -1.21 -12.97
C GLU A 172 6.74 -2.64 -12.42
N LEU A 173 6.78 -3.66 -13.28
CA LEU A 173 7.01 -5.06 -12.89
C LEU A 173 8.43 -5.28 -12.35
N HIS A 174 9.46 -4.71 -12.97
CA HIS A 174 10.82 -4.74 -12.43
C HIS A 174 10.90 -4.06 -11.06
N ALA A 175 10.28 -2.89 -10.92
CA ALA A 175 10.23 -2.19 -9.63
C ALA A 175 9.53 -3.05 -8.54
N ALA A 176 8.43 -3.73 -8.88
CA ALA A 176 7.73 -4.63 -7.97
C ALA A 176 8.56 -5.87 -7.57
N LEU A 177 9.51 -6.28 -8.41
CA LEU A 177 10.49 -7.32 -8.10
C LEU A 177 11.70 -6.79 -7.33
N GLY A 178 11.82 -5.48 -7.10
CA GLY A 178 13.00 -4.85 -6.47
C GLY A 178 14.19 -4.70 -7.43
N HIS A 179 13.98 -4.90 -8.73
CA HIS A 179 15.00 -4.73 -9.77
C HIS A 179 15.09 -3.24 -10.17
N SER A 180 15.50 -2.39 -9.21
CA SER A 180 15.49 -0.93 -9.38
C SER A 180 16.37 -0.47 -10.54
N ASP A 181 17.53 -1.11 -10.76
CA ASP A 181 18.45 -0.74 -11.84
C ASP A 181 17.85 -1.01 -13.24
N GLN A 182 17.16 -2.14 -13.41
CA GLN A 182 16.48 -2.49 -14.66
C GLN A 182 15.33 -1.52 -14.94
N ALA A 183 14.49 -1.25 -13.92
CA ALA A 183 13.41 -0.28 -14.03
C ALA A 183 13.94 1.12 -14.35
N GLU A 184 15.02 1.55 -13.70
CA GLU A 184 15.71 2.82 -13.98
C GLU A 184 16.17 2.92 -15.44
N GLY A 185 16.82 1.87 -15.97
CA GLY A 185 17.25 1.80 -17.37
C GLY A 185 16.11 1.97 -18.36
N ILE A 186 14.96 1.35 -18.07
CA ILE A 186 13.76 1.47 -18.91
C ILE A 186 13.20 2.89 -18.84
N TYR A 187 13.07 3.51 -17.64
CA TYR A 187 12.61 4.89 -17.53
C TYR A 187 13.53 5.87 -18.26
N ARG A 188 14.86 5.70 -18.16
CA ARG A 188 15.82 6.50 -18.93
C ARG A 188 15.63 6.35 -20.44
N THR A 189 15.39 5.13 -20.92
CA THR A 189 15.10 4.84 -22.34
C THR A 189 13.82 5.55 -22.80
N ILE A 190 12.76 5.53 -22.01
CA ILE A 190 11.50 6.24 -22.31
C ILE A 190 11.76 7.75 -22.39
N LEU A 191 12.50 8.30 -21.40
CA LEU A 191 12.78 9.73 -21.30
C LEU A 191 13.70 10.24 -22.41
N ALA A 192 14.61 9.41 -22.93
CA ALA A 192 15.43 9.73 -24.11
C ALA A 192 14.58 9.87 -25.38
N ALA A 193 13.50 9.10 -25.49
CA ALA A 193 12.58 9.19 -26.63
C ALA A 193 11.55 10.31 -26.46
N LYS A 194 11.02 10.49 -25.25
CA LYS A 194 10.02 11.51 -24.94
C LYS A 194 10.04 11.88 -23.46
N VAL A 195 10.15 13.16 -23.18
CA VAL A 195 10.04 13.68 -21.81
C VAL A 195 8.58 13.63 -21.37
N VAL A 196 8.26 12.76 -20.43
CA VAL A 196 6.91 12.61 -19.87
C VAL A 196 6.96 12.61 -18.33
N PRO A 197 6.05 13.33 -17.66
CA PRO A 197 6.06 13.50 -16.19
C PRO A 197 6.06 12.18 -15.43
N TRP A 198 5.22 11.22 -15.81
CA TRP A 198 5.12 9.93 -15.12
C TRP A 198 6.41 9.09 -15.20
N ALA A 199 7.18 9.19 -16.30
CA ALA A 199 8.45 8.48 -16.39
C ALA A 199 9.57 9.16 -15.57
N ARG A 200 9.53 10.49 -15.43
CA ARG A 200 10.41 11.21 -14.48
C ARG A 200 10.09 10.82 -13.04
N LEU A 201 8.79 10.72 -12.68
CA LEU A 201 8.40 10.23 -11.37
C LEU A 201 8.86 8.79 -11.14
N GLY A 202 8.67 7.90 -12.13
CA GLY A 202 9.16 6.51 -12.07
C GLY A 202 10.67 6.45 -11.85
N LEU A 203 11.44 7.24 -12.59
CA LEU A 203 12.89 7.34 -12.41
C LEU A 203 13.26 7.82 -11.00
N ALA A 204 12.60 8.87 -10.49
CA ALA A 204 12.86 9.38 -9.15
C ALA A 204 12.55 8.34 -8.06
N LYS A 205 11.50 7.53 -8.25
CA LYS A 205 11.18 6.41 -7.35
C LYS A 205 12.28 5.34 -7.34
N MET A 206 12.88 5.03 -8.48
CA MET A 206 13.99 4.07 -8.56
C MET A 206 15.25 4.61 -7.89
N LEU A 207 15.58 5.87 -8.12
CA LEU A 207 16.70 6.53 -7.44
C LEU A 207 16.48 6.57 -5.91
N PHE A 208 15.27 6.87 -5.47
CA PHE A 208 14.90 6.78 -4.05
C PHE A 208 15.08 5.36 -3.48
N ALA A 209 14.63 4.33 -4.20
CA ALA A 209 14.79 2.93 -3.80
C ALA A 209 16.28 2.53 -3.73
N ASN A 210 17.11 3.07 -4.62
CA ASN A 210 18.56 2.90 -4.62
C ASN A 210 19.28 3.80 -3.59
N LYS A 211 18.51 4.56 -2.77
CA LYS A 211 19.03 5.52 -1.76
C LYS A 211 19.82 6.70 -2.34
N ASP A 212 19.72 6.94 -3.64
CA ASP A 212 20.22 8.18 -4.28
C ASP A 212 19.19 9.30 -4.11
N TYR A 213 19.06 9.75 -2.86
CA TYR A 213 18.07 10.76 -2.49
C TYR A 213 18.35 12.11 -3.14
N ALA A 214 19.62 12.44 -3.37
CA ALA A 214 20.00 13.71 -3.98
C ALA A 214 19.50 13.79 -5.44
N ALA A 215 19.75 12.76 -6.25
CA ALA A 215 19.27 12.72 -7.63
C ALA A 215 17.74 12.61 -7.69
N ALA A 216 17.11 11.87 -6.77
CA ALA A 216 15.65 11.80 -6.67
C ALA A 216 15.03 13.16 -6.36
N GLU A 217 15.59 13.92 -5.41
CA GLU A 217 15.12 15.26 -5.03
C GLU A 217 15.24 16.25 -6.18
N GLU A 218 16.34 16.25 -6.93
CA GLU A 218 16.54 17.12 -8.10
C GLU A 218 15.44 16.91 -9.15
N ILE A 219 15.18 15.64 -9.50
CA ILE A 219 14.12 15.31 -10.47
C ILE A 219 12.75 15.71 -9.96
N LEU A 220 12.44 15.41 -8.70
CA LEU A 220 11.13 15.69 -8.09
C LEU A 220 10.88 17.20 -7.94
N SER A 221 11.89 17.96 -7.51
CA SER A 221 11.81 19.42 -7.41
C SER A 221 11.57 20.07 -8.77
N THR A 222 12.29 19.61 -9.80
CA THR A 222 12.08 20.05 -11.19
C THR A 222 10.66 19.68 -11.66
N LEU A 223 10.19 18.47 -11.37
CA LEU A 223 8.89 17.99 -11.79
C LEU A 223 7.75 18.80 -11.15
N VAL A 224 7.88 19.15 -9.87
CA VAL A 224 6.93 20.00 -9.13
C VAL A 224 6.93 21.43 -9.69
N ALA A 225 8.10 21.99 -10.01
CA ALA A 225 8.23 23.34 -10.57
C ALA A 225 7.60 23.44 -11.97
N GLU A 226 7.84 22.46 -12.85
CA GLU A 226 7.28 22.42 -14.20
C GLU A 226 5.80 22.04 -14.23
N ASN A 227 5.37 21.19 -13.31
CA ASN A 227 4.02 20.61 -13.24
C ASN A 227 3.43 20.80 -11.83
N SER A 228 3.13 22.04 -11.48
CA SER A 228 2.68 22.44 -10.13
C SER A 228 1.40 21.73 -9.62
N ARG A 229 0.75 20.94 -10.46
CA ARG A 229 -0.44 20.15 -10.13
C ARG A 229 -0.19 18.64 -10.08
N TYR A 230 1.04 18.20 -10.32
CA TYR A 230 1.37 16.78 -10.29
C TYR A 230 1.62 16.32 -8.84
N VAL A 231 0.51 16.08 -8.14
CA VAL A 231 0.48 15.92 -6.68
C VAL A 231 1.33 14.75 -6.19
N ASP A 232 1.44 13.66 -6.98
CA ASP A 232 2.27 12.51 -6.59
C ASP A 232 3.76 12.83 -6.53
N ALA A 233 4.21 13.81 -7.33
CA ALA A 233 5.59 14.30 -7.24
C ALA A 233 5.85 15.00 -5.90
N TYR A 234 4.84 15.72 -5.36
CA TYR A 234 4.94 16.32 -4.01
C TYR A 234 5.03 15.25 -2.93
N ASP A 235 4.21 14.19 -3.01
CA ASP A 235 4.25 13.10 -2.02
C ASP A 235 5.64 12.44 -1.97
N TRP A 236 6.26 12.19 -3.13
CA TRP A 236 7.60 11.62 -3.20
C TRP A 236 8.70 12.61 -2.83
N LEU A 237 8.56 13.89 -3.16
CA LEU A 237 9.49 14.93 -2.71
C LEU A 237 9.49 15.06 -1.19
N ALA A 238 8.32 15.05 -0.57
CA ALA A 238 8.20 15.08 0.88
C ALA A 238 8.89 13.87 1.53
N ARG A 239 8.64 12.65 1.02
CA ARG A 239 9.31 11.44 1.51
C ARG A 239 10.83 11.53 1.37
N THR A 240 11.32 12.04 0.22
CA THR A 240 12.76 12.19 -0.02
C THR A 240 13.37 13.15 1.00
N ARG A 241 12.70 14.26 1.30
CA ARG A 241 13.14 15.23 2.32
C ARG A 241 13.09 14.66 3.74
N GLU A 242 12.11 13.82 4.05
CA GLU A 242 12.09 13.10 5.33
C GLU A 242 13.31 12.17 5.47
N GLU A 243 13.65 11.40 4.43
CA GLU A 243 14.82 10.49 4.47
C GLU A 243 16.16 11.25 4.58
N THR A 244 16.22 12.48 4.10
CA THR A 244 17.40 13.35 4.22
C THR A 244 17.39 14.24 5.47
N GLY A 245 16.36 14.12 6.34
CA GLY A 245 16.26 14.85 7.61
C GLY A 245 15.69 16.27 7.49
N HIS A 246 15.23 16.69 6.30
CA HIS A 246 14.64 18.00 6.03
C HIS A 246 13.13 18.01 6.34
N ILE A 247 12.76 17.70 7.59
CA ILE A 247 11.37 17.45 8.01
C ILE A 247 10.47 18.68 7.86
N GLU A 248 10.98 19.88 8.14
CA GLU A 248 10.21 21.12 7.99
C GLU A 248 9.86 21.40 6.51
N GLU A 249 10.82 21.17 5.61
CA GLU A 249 10.59 21.30 4.18
C GLU A 249 9.62 20.24 3.65
N ALA A 250 9.66 19.02 4.20
CA ALA A 250 8.70 17.97 3.89
C ALA A 250 7.27 18.39 4.28
N ARG A 251 7.09 19.01 5.47
CA ARG A 251 5.81 19.58 5.89
C ARG A 251 5.29 20.61 4.89
N ASP A 252 6.14 21.53 4.42
CA ASP A 252 5.73 22.61 3.50
C ASP A 252 5.30 22.04 2.13
N VAL A 253 6.02 21.05 1.65
CA VAL A 253 5.67 20.31 0.43
C VAL A 253 4.34 19.58 0.58
N LEU A 254 4.12 18.86 1.69
CA LEU A 254 2.85 18.17 1.96
C LEU A 254 1.68 19.15 2.13
N THR A 255 1.92 20.30 2.76
CA THR A 255 0.91 21.35 2.88
C THR A 255 0.45 21.83 1.50
N SER A 256 1.39 22.03 0.58
CA SER A 256 1.10 22.37 -0.82
C SER A 256 0.34 21.25 -1.53
N ALA A 257 0.74 20.00 -1.32
CA ALA A 257 0.08 18.82 -1.90
C ALA A 257 -1.38 18.69 -1.42
N VAL A 258 -1.65 18.91 -0.12
CA VAL A 258 -2.98 18.89 0.46
C VAL A 258 -3.84 20.03 -0.08
N ALA A 259 -3.29 21.23 -0.28
CA ALA A 259 -4.01 22.34 -0.88
C ALA A 259 -4.48 22.03 -2.32
N LEU A 260 -3.69 21.26 -3.07
CA LEU A 260 -4.01 20.84 -4.45
C LEU A 260 -5.03 19.69 -4.48
N SER A 261 -4.94 18.74 -3.53
CA SER A 261 -5.79 17.55 -3.46
C SER A 261 -6.17 17.24 -2.00
N PRO A 262 -7.20 17.92 -1.48
CA PRO A 262 -7.53 17.91 -0.05
C PRO A 262 -8.31 16.68 0.43
N HIS A 263 -8.62 15.72 -0.46
CA HIS A 263 -9.52 14.61 -0.12
C HIS A 263 -8.80 13.28 0.15
N ARG A 264 -7.51 13.12 -0.20
CA ARG A 264 -6.76 11.88 -0.01
C ARG A 264 -6.38 11.70 1.45
N LEU A 265 -7.04 10.76 2.15
CA LEU A 265 -6.81 10.48 3.58
C LEU A 265 -5.35 10.15 3.88
N GLY A 266 -4.71 9.32 3.05
CA GLY A 266 -3.30 8.96 3.23
C GLY A 266 -2.35 10.16 3.25
N ARG A 267 -2.60 11.17 2.39
CA ARG A 267 -1.80 12.40 2.35
C ARG A 267 -2.05 13.29 3.58
N LEU A 268 -3.32 13.42 3.99
CA LEU A 268 -3.67 14.14 5.21
C LEU A 268 -3.03 13.49 6.45
N ARG A 269 -3.06 12.14 6.56
CA ARG A 269 -2.36 11.42 7.63
C ARG A 269 -0.85 11.71 7.62
N HIS A 270 -0.25 11.64 6.43
CA HIS A 270 1.18 11.92 6.28
C HIS A 270 1.52 13.34 6.73
N LEU A 271 0.75 14.34 6.27
CA LEU A 271 0.93 15.74 6.72
C LEU A 271 0.75 15.86 8.24
N GLY A 272 -0.29 15.28 8.82
CA GLY A 272 -0.54 15.31 10.27
C GLY A 272 0.61 14.69 11.07
N ASN A 273 1.17 13.58 10.61
CA ASN A 273 2.34 12.94 11.23
C ASN A 273 3.59 13.83 11.16
N VAL A 274 3.86 14.44 10.00
CA VAL A 274 5.01 15.35 9.84
C VAL A 274 4.83 16.61 10.69
N GLN A 275 3.60 17.17 10.78
CA GLN A 275 3.29 18.30 11.65
C GLN A 275 3.52 17.96 13.14
N LEU A 276 3.14 16.76 13.59
CA LEU A 276 3.47 16.26 14.93
C LEU A 276 4.97 16.14 15.14
N ALA A 277 5.72 15.65 14.14
CA ALA A 277 7.16 15.47 14.23
C ALA A 277 7.92 16.81 14.35
N VAL A 278 7.46 17.86 13.68
CA VAL A 278 8.04 19.22 13.80
C VAL A 278 7.51 20.01 15.00
N GLY A 279 6.57 19.43 15.79
CA GLY A 279 6.00 20.08 16.97
C GLY A 279 4.90 21.12 16.68
N ASP A 280 4.37 21.17 15.45
CA ASP A 280 3.25 22.05 15.09
C ASP A 280 1.90 21.43 15.52
N GLY A 281 1.67 21.39 16.83
CA GLY A 281 0.46 20.83 17.43
C GLY A 281 -0.84 21.41 16.87
N PRO A 282 -0.99 22.75 16.76
CA PRO A 282 -2.20 23.36 16.22
C PRO A 282 -2.51 22.99 14.76
N ALA A 283 -1.50 22.87 13.91
CA ALA A 283 -1.71 22.42 12.53
C ALA A 283 -2.02 20.92 12.47
N ALA A 284 -1.29 20.11 13.23
CA ALA A 284 -1.51 18.67 13.32
C ALA A 284 -2.95 18.34 13.77
N GLU A 285 -3.46 19.04 14.80
CA GLU A 285 -4.83 18.84 15.27
C GLU A 285 -5.85 19.13 14.18
N ARG A 286 -5.73 20.27 13.48
CA ARG A 286 -6.67 20.60 12.39
C ARG A 286 -6.64 19.55 11.27
N THR A 287 -5.46 19.13 10.86
CA THR A 287 -5.29 18.15 9.80
C THR A 287 -5.84 16.77 10.20
N LEU A 288 -5.51 16.30 11.42
CA LEU A 288 -5.94 14.98 11.90
C LEU A 288 -7.44 14.95 12.24
N ALA A 289 -8.01 16.07 12.74
CA ALA A 289 -9.47 16.18 12.91
C ALA A 289 -10.19 16.05 11.56
N GLU A 290 -9.61 16.59 10.49
CA GLU A 290 -10.15 16.41 9.14
C GLU A 290 -10.02 14.96 8.65
N VAL A 291 -8.92 14.26 8.97
CA VAL A 291 -8.76 12.82 8.68
C VAL A 291 -9.86 12.01 9.36
N VAL A 292 -10.06 12.19 10.67
CA VAL A 292 -11.10 11.50 11.43
C VAL A 292 -12.48 11.79 10.86
N ARG A 293 -12.79 13.06 10.58
CA ARG A 293 -14.08 13.49 10.01
C ARG A 293 -14.36 12.88 8.65
N LYS A 294 -13.38 12.91 7.73
CA LYS A 294 -13.51 12.35 6.37
C LYS A 294 -13.49 10.82 6.39
N GLY A 295 -12.69 10.24 7.27
CA GLY A 295 -12.59 8.79 7.46
C GLY A 295 -13.88 8.14 7.93
N LYS A 296 -14.75 8.86 8.67
CA LYS A 296 -15.94 8.31 9.31
C LYS A 296 -16.85 7.48 8.39
N TYR A 297 -16.96 7.87 7.14
CA TYR A 297 -17.79 7.20 6.13
C TYR A 297 -16.98 6.47 5.06
N SER A 298 -15.66 6.36 5.26
CA SER A 298 -14.76 5.66 4.37
C SER A 298 -14.51 4.24 4.84
N ASP A 299 -14.40 3.29 3.91
CA ASP A 299 -13.88 1.94 4.20
C ASP A 299 -12.41 1.96 4.66
N PHE A 300 -11.76 3.13 4.61
CA PHE A 300 -10.35 3.37 4.94
C PHE A 300 -10.17 4.12 6.26
N ARG A 301 -11.23 4.17 7.06
CA ARG A 301 -11.14 4.64 8.45
C ARG A 301 -10.18 3.76 9.24
N ASP A 302 -9.38 4.41 10.10
CA ASP A 302 -8.35 3.75 10.87
C ASP A 302 -8.43 4.22 12.33
N PRO A 303 -8.53 3.31 13.32
CA PRO A 303 -8.48 3.68 14.72
C PRO A 303 -7.21 4.47 15.12
N GLU A 304 -6.08 4.24 14.43
CA GLU A 304 -4.82 4.94 14.67
C GLU A 304 -4.93 6.45 14.42
N ASP A 305 -5.83 6.90 13.51
CA ASP A 305 -6.08 8.32 13.26
C ASP A 305 -6.55 9.07 14.52
N HIS A 306 -7.34 8.41 15.36
CA HIS A 306 -7.82 9.00 16.61
C HIS A 306 -6.69 9.11 17.64
N VAL A 307 -5.79 8.13 17.71
CA VAL A 307 -4.61 8.21 18.61
C VAL A 307 -3.73 9.41 18.24
N LEU A 308 -3.48 9.60 16.93
CA LEU A 308 -2.70 10.74 16.45
C LEU A 308 -3.39 12.08 16.78
N LEU A 309 -4.73 12.15 16.61
CA LEU A 309 -5.50 13.35 16.98
C LEU A 309 -5.44 13.62 18.49
N VAL A 310 -5.61 12.59 19.34
CA VAL A 310 -5.46 12.72 20.80
C VAL A 310 -4.07 13.25 21.15
N ARG A 311 -3.00 12.74 20.52
CA ARG A 311 -1.64 13.26 20.73
C ARG A 311 -1.51 14.74 20.38
N ALA A 312 -2.07 15.16 19.25
CA ALA A 312 -2.06 16.55 18.82
C ALA A 312 -2.80 17.46 19.81
N GLN A 313 -3.95 17.03 20.34
CA GLN A 313 -4.74 17.74 21.33
C GLN A 313 -4.02 17.83 22.69
N LEU A 314 -3.47 16.72 23.16
CA LEU A 314 -2.75 16.68 24.44
C LEU A 314 -1.45 17.48 24.39
N SER A 315 -0.76 17.58 23.24
CA SER A 315 0.43 18.44 23.10
C SER A 315 0.14 19.91 23.35
N GLN A 316 -1.10 20.34 23.13
CA GLN A 316 -1.59 21.70 23.34
C GLN A 316 -2.30 21.88 24.68
N GLY A 317 -2.39 20.83 25.52
CA GLY A 317 -3.12 20.86 26.79
C GLY A 317 -4.64 20.78 26.64
N ARG A 318 -5.17 20.44 25.46
CA ARG A 318 -6.60 20.33 25.16
C ARG A 318 -7.15 18.98 25.63
N THR A 319 -7.26 18.82 26.94
CA THR A 319 -7.62 17.55 27.57
C THR A 319 -9.10 17.17 27.39
N GLU A 320 -10.01 18.14 27.36
CA GLU A 320 -11.44 17.88 27.16
C GLU A 320 -11.72 17.36 25.76
N GLU A 321 -11.09 17.97 24.75
CA GLU A 321 -11.22 17.53 23.36
C GLU A 321 -10.58 16.16 23.15
N ALA A 322 -9.45 15.88 23.79
CA ALA A 322 -8.82 14.56 23.76
C ALA A 322 -9.75 13.48 24.34
N GLN A 323 -10.44 13.79 25.45
CA GLN A 323 -11.42 12.86 26.04
C GLN A 323 -12.61 12.63 25.11
N ALA A 324 -13.11 13.67 24.44
CA ALA A 324 -14.18 13.55 23.46
C ALA A 324 -13.76 12.69 22.24
N THR A 325 -12.51 12.85 21.78
CA THR A 325 -11.94 12.04 20.69
C THR A 325 -11.80 10.57 21.10
N ILE A 326 -11.40 10.27 22.34
CA ILE A 326 -11.34 8.90 22.87
C ILE A 326 -12.75 8.26 22.88
N HIS A 327 -13.75 9.02 23.32
CA HIS A 327 -15.14 8.54 23.34
C HIS A 327 -15.68 8.31 21.92
N ASP A 328 -15.37 9.18 20.94
CA ASP A 328 -15.73 8.95 19.53
C ASP A 328 -15.07 7.70 18.96
N LEU A 329 -13.79 7.45 19.26
CA LEU A 329 -13.09 6.22 18.87
C LEU A 329 -13.83 4.97 19.37
N GLU A 330 -14.16 4.91 20.65
CA GLU A 330 -14.83 3.76 21.26
C GLU A 330 -16.24 3.54 20.70
N SER A 331 -16.99 4.62 20.48
CA SER A 331 -18.38 4.54 20.02
C SER A 331 -18.52 4.30 18.51
N SER A 332 -17.65 4.90 17.70
CA SER A 332 -17.77 4.86 16.22
C SER A 332 -16.96 3.74 15.56
N MET A 333 -15.93 3.21 16.24
CA MET A 333 -14.96 2.26 15.67
C MET A 333 -14.94 0.91 16.38
N GLY A 334 -15.85 0.64 17.32
CA GLY A 334 -15.85 -0.55 18.21
C GLY A 334 -15.77 -1.92 17.50
N GLY A 335 -16.14 -2.00 16.22
CA GLY A 335 -16.06 -3.24 15.43
C GLY A 335 -14.71 -3.50 14.74
N MET A 336 -13.73 -2.62 14.86
CA MET A 336 -12.43 -2.78 14.20
C MET A 336 -11.41 -3.46 15.12
N PRO A 337 -10.55 -4.36 14.59
CA PRO A 337 -9.61 -5.13 15.41
C PRO A 337 -8.65 -4.27 16.25
N ALA A 338 -8.15 -3.17 15.71
CA ALA A 338 -7.19 -2.28 16.39
C ALA A 338 -7.82 -1.36 17.45
N THR A 339 -9.14 -1.18 17.46
CA THR A 339 -9.82 -0.21 18.33
C THR A 339 -9.53 -0.40 19.81
N PRO A 340 -9.55 -1.62 20.40
CA PRO A 340 -9.28 -1.78 21.84
C PRO A 340 -7.90 -1.25 22.22
N VAL A 341 -6.86 -1.56 21.44
CA VAL A 341 -5.49 -1.09 21.71
C VAL A 341 -5.38 0.42 21.54
N CYS A 342 -5.93 0.97 20.45
CA CYS A 342 -5.91 2.40 20.18
C CYS A 342 -6.64 3.20 21.28
N ALA A 343 -7.78 2.70 21.76
CA ALA A 343 -8.52 3.33 22.85
C ALA A 343 -7.73 3.29 24.16
N SER A 344 -7.14 2.13 24.51
CA SER A 344 -6.33 1.99 25.72
C SER A 344 -5.06 2.85 25.66
N LEU A 345 -4.35 2.90 24.52
CA LEU A 345 -3.21 3.80 24.32
C LEU A 345 -3.62 5.28 24.44
N SER A 346 -4.74 5.67 23.82
CA SER A 346 -5.25 7.04 23.94
C SER A 346 -5.57 7.44 25.38
N LYS A 347 -6.19 6.53 26.16
CA LYS A 347 -6.43 6.71 27.60
C LYS A 347 -5.13 6.84 28.38
N ALA A 348 -4.14 6.00 28.08
CA ALA A 348 -2.82 6.06 28.71
C ALA A 348 -2.16 7.43 28.48
N LEU A 349 -2.14 7.92 27.23
CA LEU A 349 -1.61 9.25 26.89
C LEU A 349 -2.35 10.37 27.64
N TYR A 350 -3.68 10.27 27.72
CA TYR A 350 -4.50 11.22 28.48
C TYR A 350 -4.14 11.22 29.98
N HIS A 351 -4.06 10.04 30.60
CA HIS A 351 -3.75 9.90 32.02
C HIS A 351 -2.32 10.33 32.34
N THR A 352 -1.36 10.03 31.47
CA THR A 352 0.01 10.54 31.59
C THR A 352 0.01 12.07 31.60
N ARG A 353 -0.72 12.69 30.67
CA ARG A 353 -0.79 14.16 30.58
C ARG A 353 -1.49 14.83 31.78
N THR A 354 -2.47 14.15 32.37
CA THR A 354 -3.20 14.63 33.54
C THR A 354 -2.56 14.26 34.88
N GLY A 355 -1.41 13.56 34.87
CA GLY A 355 -0.66 13.16 36.07
C GLY A 355 -1.24 11.98 36.84
N ALA A 356 -2.16 11.21 36.24
CA ALA A 356 -2.77 10.03 36.84
C ALA A 356 -1.98 8.75 36.50
N ALA A 357 -0.77 8.59 37.07
CA ALA A 357 0.19 7.55 36.71
C ALA A 357 -0.38 6.14 36.82
N ASP A 358 -1.10 5.81 37.91
CA ASP A 358 -1.68 4.48 38.09
C ASP A 358 -2.71 4.13 37.01
N LEU A 359 -3.51 5.10 36.57
CA LEU A 359 -4.48 4.93 35.50
C LEU A 359 -3.80 4.81 34.13
N ALA A 360 -2.71 5.53 33.93
CA ALA A 360 -1.90 5.41 32.72
C ALA A 360 -1.30 4.00 32.58
N GLN A 361 -0.70 3.48 33.66
CA GLN A 361 -0.14 2.12 33.67
C GLN A 361 -1.23 1.06 33.48
N ALA A 362 -2.38 1.19 34.13
CA ALA A 362 -3.50 0.27 33.93
C ALA A 362 -3.98 0.25 32.47
N ALA A 363 -4.14 1.42 31.84
CA ALA A 363 -4.53 1.52 30.45
C ALA A 363 -3.47 0.91 29.50
N LEU A 364 -2.18 1.06 29.79
CA LEU A 364 -1.09 0.42 29.02
C LEU A 364 -1.12 -1.10 29.17
N GLN A 365 -1.39 -1.63 30.37
CA GLN A 365 -1.55 -3.07 30.59
C GLN A 365 -2.72 -3.63 29.76
N ASP A 366 -3.86 -2.92 29.74
CA ASP A 366 -5.01 -3.31 28.89
C ASP A 366 -4.64 -3.34 27.40
N ALA A 367 -3.87 -2.33 26.92
CA ALA A 367 -3.37 -2.30 25.55
C ALA A 367 -2.49 -3.51 25.21
N LEU A 368 -1.59 -3.88 26.13
CA LEU A 368 -0.65 -5.00 25.95
C LEU A 368 -1.34 -6.37 26.00
N GLN A 369 -2.43 -6.48 26.76
CA GLN A 369 -3.20 -7.72 26.87
C GLN A 369 -4.18 -7.94 25.72
N ALA A 370 -4.34 -6.97 24.82
CA ALA A 370 -5.29 -7.05 23.71
C ALA A 370 -4.92 -8.05 22.59
N GLY A 371 -3.87 -8.84 22.74
CA GLY A 371 -3.54 -10.02 21.92
C GLY A 371 -3.50 -9.76 20.42
N ALA A 372 -4.46 -10.33 19.67
CA ALA A 372 -4.53 -10.18 18.21
C ALA A 372 -4.69 -8.72 17.74
N ALA A 373 -5.32 -7.85 18.54
CA ALA A 373 -5.46 -6.44 18.24
C ALA A 373 -4.11 -5.70 18.23
N LEU A 374 -3.21 -6.05 19.15
CA LEU A 374 -1.85 -5.50 19.19
C LEU A 374 -1.06 -5.85 17.92
N SER A 375 -1.25 -7.05 17.40
CA SER A 375 -0.60 -7.50 16.16
C SER A 375 -1.09 -6.75 14.91
N SER A 376 -2.28 -6.15 14.94
CA SER A 376 -2.86 -5.41 13.83
C SER A 376 -2.37 -3.96 13.73
N LEU A 377 -1.68 -3.45 14.75
CA LEU A 377 -1.14 -2.08 14.75
C LEU A 377 -0.01 -1.91 13.73
N SER A 378 0.07 -0.71 13.15
CA SER A 378 1.25 -0.29 12.39
C SER A 378 2.52 -0.25 13.26
N PHE A 379 3.70 -0.32 12.64
CA PHE A 379 4.95 -0.18 13.39
C PHE A 379 5.06 1.19 14.07
N ASP A 380 4.63 2.26 13.40
CA ASP A 380 4.63 3.60 13.99
C ASP A 380 3.76 3.65 15.27
N MET A 381 2.59 2.99 15.27
CA MET A 381 1.72 2.94 16.45
C MET A 381 2.28 2.04 17.55
N LYS A 382 2.94 0.92 17.21
CA LYS A 382 3.69 0.11 18.19
C LYS A 382 4.84 0.91 18.83
N GLN A 383 5.53 1.74 18.04
CA GLN A 383 6.57 2.64 18.56
C GLN A 383 5.99 3.71 19.50
N GLU A 384 4.79 4.22 19.22
CA GLU A 384 4.09 5.10 20.16
C GLU A 384 3.74 4.40 21.47
N LEU A 385 3.32 3.14 21.40
CA LEU A 385 3.06 2.33 22.60
C LEU A 385 4.36 2.07 23.39
N VAL A 386 5.50 1.82 22.72
CA VAL A 386 6.83 1.73 23.36
C VAL A 386 7.15 3.01 24.10
N LYS A 387 6.99 4.18 23.45
CA LYS A 387 7.21 5.49 24.09
C LYS A 387 6.36 5.64 25.35
N ALA A 388 5.06 5.36 25.24
CA ALA A 388 4.14 5.46 26.36
C ALA A 388 4.50 4.53 27.53
N CYS A 389 4.96 3.30 27.25
CA CYS A 389 5.43 2.37 28.29
C CYS A 389 6.67 2.92 29.00
N LEU A 390 7.68 3.38 28.26
CA LEU A 390 8.91 3.92 28.84
C LEU A 390 8.65 5.19 29.64
N ASP A 391 7.84 6.10 29.12
CA ASP A 391 7.47 7.37 29.79
C ASP A 391 6.68 7.14 31.10
N ASN A 392 6.07 5.95 31.29
CA ASN A 392 5.34 5.56 32.50
C ASN A 392 6.09 4.51 33.37
N GLY A 393 7.40 4.30 33.15
CA GLY A 393 8.24 3.41 33.94
C GLY A 393 7.99 1.90 33.71
N MET A 394 7.33 1.53 32.61
CA MET A 394 7.07 0.14 32.22
C MET A 394 8.15 -0.36 31.26
N GLU A 395 9.40 -0.41 31.74
CA GLU A 395 10.57 -0.73 30.91
C GLU A 395 10.55 -2.17 30.38
N ALA A 396 10.09 -3.14 31.18
CA ALA A 396 10.04 -4.54 30.79
C ALA A 396 9.06 -4.77 29.63
N GLU A 397 7.89 -4.16 29.72
CA GLU A 397 6.84 -4.23 28.71
C GLU A 397 7.25 -3.46 27.45
N GLY A 398 7.85 -2.27 27.59
CA GLY A 398 8.42 -1.51 26.49
C GLY A 398 9.50 -2.30 25.75
N SER A 399 10.40 -2.96 26.47
CA SER A 399 11.43 -3.83 25.89
C SER A 399 10.83 -5.02 25.13
N GLN A 400 9.77 -5.63 25.64
CA GLN A 400 9.09 -6.73 24.96
C GLN A 400 8.46 -6.29 23.64
N LEU A 401 7.86 -5.10 23.59
CA LEU A 401 7.33 -4.50 22.36
C LEU A 401 8.45 -4.19 21.36
N VAL A 402 9.58 -3.66 21.82
CA VAL A 402 10.77 -3.45 20.97
C VAL A 402 11.22 -4.76 20.34
N VAL A 403 11.30 -5.84 21.11
CA VAL A 403 11.61 -7.19 20.57
C VAL A 403 10.59 -7.62 19.51
N ASP A 404 9.29 -7.38 19.73
CA ASP A 404 8.25 -7.71 18.72
C ASP A 404 8.44 -6.88 17.44
N ILE A 405 8.73 -5.59 17.55
CA ILE A 405 9.02 -4.71 16.40
C ILE A 405 10.24 -5.25 15.64
N LEU A 406 11.37 -5.46 16.33
CA LEU A 406 12.63 -5.91 15.73
C LEU A 406 12.52 -7.29 15.06
N ARG A 407 11.74 -8.20 15.64
CA ARG A 407 11.46 -9.52 15.05
C ARG A 407 10.73 -9.43 13.71
N ASN A 408 9.90 -8.42 13.53
CA ASN A 408 8.98 -8.29 12.41
C ASN A 408 9.31 -7.13 11.46
N ALA A 409 10.26 -6.25 11.81
CA ALA A 409 10.71 -5.15 10.95
C ALA A 409 11.44 -5.71 9.72
N ALA A 410 10.95 -5.35 8.54
CA ALA A 410 11.54 -5.73 7.26
C ALA A 410 12.54 -4.67 6.76
N ASP A 411 12.43 -3.44 7.24
CA ASP A 411 13.18 -2.29 6.78
C ASP A 411 14.05 -1.68 7.89
N GLU A 412 15.20 -1.18 7.49
CA GLU A 412 16.18 -0.57 8.38
C GLU A 412 15.65 0.71 9.04
N ARG A 413 14.75 1.45 8.37
CA ARG A 413 14.16 2.67 8.91
C ARG A 413 13.36 2.42 10.19
N THR A 414 12.55 1.35 10.20
CA THR A 414 11.79 0.94 11.39
C THR A 414 12.73 0.61 12.55
N VAL A 415 13.84 -0.10 12.26
CA VAL A 415 14.86 -0.44 13.27
C VAL A 415 15.52 0.82 13.82
N GLN A 416 15.96 1.73 12.94
CA GLN A 416 16.61 3.00 13.33
C GLN A 416 15.68 3.90 14.15
N LYS A 417 14.42 4.04 13.75
CA LYS A 417 13.42 4.80 14.52
C LYS A 417 13.24 4.20 15.92
N THR A 418 13.14 2.87 16.02
CA THR A 418 12.99 2.18 17.30
C THR A 418 14.23 2.40 18.18
N ARG A 419 15.42 2.35 17.59
CA ARG A 419 16.69 2.67 18.29
C ARG A 419 16.71 4.10 18.80
N ALA A 420 16.33 5.07 17.97
CA ALA A 420 16.27 6.48 18.35
C ALA A 420 15.32 6.71 19.55
N ILE A 421 14.16 6.05 19.57
CA ILE A 421 13.20 6.13 20.69
C ILE A 421 13.85 5.67 22.00
N LEU A 422 14.60 4.58 21.98
CA LEU A 422 15.31 4.07 23.16
C LEU A 422 16.43 5.02 23.58
N GLN A 423 17.22 5.53 22.64
CA GLN A 423 18.32 6.48 22.91
C GLN A 423 17.82 7.77 23.54
N GLU A 424 16.76 8.38 22.97
CA GLU A 424 16.15 9.62 23.49
C GLU A 424 15.63 9.48 24.92
N ARG A 425 15.30 8.25 25.35
CA ARG A 425 14.81 7.95 26.71
C ARG A 425 15.88 7.36 27.64
N GLY A 426 17.15 7.40 27.24
CA GLY A 426 18.26 6.94 28.06
C GLY A 426 18.48 5.43 28.08
N HIS A 427 17.82 4.68 27.18
CA HIS A 427 17.92 3.21 27.09
C HIS A 427 18.76 2.75 25.88
N GLY A 428 19.79 3.51 25.47
CA GLY A 428 20.60 3.21 24.30
C GLY A 428 21.34 1.88 24.37
N ASP A 429 21.86 1.49 25.53
CA ASP A 429 22.55 0.20 25.73
C ASP A 429 21.58 -0.98 25.55
N LEU A 430 20.35 -0.84 26.04
CA LEU A 430 19.28 -1.82 25.88
C LEU A 430 18.93 -2.06 24.41
N SER A 431 19.01 -1.04 23.55
CA SER A 431 18.76 -1.18 22.10
C SER A 431 19.70 -2.20 21.46
N ASN A 432 20.99 -2.08 21.71
CA ASN A 432 22.00 -2.98 21.16
C ASN A 432 21.81 -4.43 21.65
N GLU A 433 21.50 -4.58 22.94
CA GLU A 433 21.24 -5.91 23.55
C GLU A 433 20.01 -6.58 22.90
N LEU A 434 18.90 -5.85 22.73
CA LEU A 434 17.68 -6.39 22.16
C LEU A 434 17.84 -6.73 20.68
N GLU A 435 18.57 -5.92 19.91
CA GLU A 435 18.88 -6.19 18.50
C GLU A 435 19.71 -7.47 18.36
N GLU A 436 20.81 -7.63 19.13
CA GLU A 436 21.65 -8.84 19.08
C GLU A 436 20.85 -10.08 19.54
N ARG A 437 20.03 -9.94 20.57
CA ARG A 437 19.13 -11.02 21.02
C ARG A 437 18.22 -11.51 19.91
N VAL A 438 17.58 -10.59 19.16
CA VAL A 438 16.69 -10.94 18.03
C VAL A 438 17.50 -11.56 16.89
N HIS A 439 18.67 -11.01 16.56
CA HIS A 439 19.55 -11.57 15.53
C HIS A 439 20.00 -13.01 15.86
N VAL A 440 20.38 -13.28 17.10
CA VAL A 440 20.74 -14.64 17.55
C VAL A 440 19.54 -15.57 17.45
N GLU A 441 18.37 -15.12 17.86
CA GLU A 441 17.12 -15.91 17.79
C GLU A 441 16.76 -16.26 16.35
N VAL A 442 16.76 -15.30 15.42
CA VAL A 442 16.46 -15.52 14.00
C VAL A 442 17.46 -16.49 13.38
N ARG A 443 18.77 -16.29 13.62
CA ARG A 443 19.83 -17.20 13.15
C ARG A 443 19.64 -18.62 13.67
N GLY A 444 19.29 -18.76 14.95
CA GLY A 444 19.04 -20.06 15.59
C GLY A 444 17.87 -20.81 14.97
N LEU A 445 16.75 -20.14 14.74
CA LEU A 445 15.56 -20.73 14.10
C LEU A 445 15.86 -21.19 12.66
N ILE A 446 16.57 -20.38 11.89
CA ILE A 446 16.95 -20.71 10.51
C ILE A 446 17.91 -21.91 10.49
N ALA A 447 18.89 -21.91 11.38
CA ALA A 447 19.87 -23.01 11.50
C ALA A 447 19.18 -24.34 11.87
N ALA A 448 18.27 -24.33 12.85
CA ALA A 448 17.50 -25.51 13.25
C ALA A 448 16.70 -26.10 12.07
N GLY A 449 16.03 -25.27 11.29
CA GLY A 449 15.32 -25.70 10.07
C GLY A 449 16.26 -26.30 9.02
N ALA A 450 17.42 -25.64 8.78
CA ALA A 450 18.40 -26.10 7.80
C ALA A 450 19.05 -27.43 8.21
N ASP A 451 19.34 -27.64 9.49
CA ASP A 451 19.95 -28.88 9.98
C ASP A 451 18.99 -30.07 9.87
N ARG A 452 17.68 -29.88 10.07
CA ARG A 452 16.66 -30.90 9.77
C ARG A 452 16.63 -31.28 8.30
N VAL A 453 16.70 -30.30 7.39
CA VAL A 453 16.79 -30.57 5.93
C VAL A 453 18.03 -31.40 5.60
N LYS A 454 19.20 -31.06 6.19
CA LYS A 454 20.45 -31.83 6.00
C LYS A 454 20.33 -33.26 6.53
N ALA A 455 19.62 -33.44 7.63
CA ALA A 455 19.35 -34.76 8.20
C ALA A 455 18.28 -35.58 7.46
N GLY A 456 17.68 -35.03 6.40
CA GLY A 456 16.60 -35.67 5.63
C GLY A 456 15.22 -35.65 6.33
N ASP A 457 15.11 -34.95 7.45
CA ASP A 457 13.84 -34.74 8.19
C ASP A 457 13.08 -33.52 7.61
N PHE A 458 12.55 -33.70 6.40
CA PHE A 458 11.82 -32.64 5.69
C PHE A 458 10.52 -32.26 6.40
N ASP A 459 9.83 -33.21 7.01
CA ASP A 459 8.60 -32.95 7.79
C ASP A 459 8.91 -32.15 9.05
N GLY A 460 9.99 -32.48 9.75
CA GLY A 460 10.46 -31.73 10.90
C GLY A 460 10.89 -30.32 10.54
N ALA A 461 11.59 -30.15 9.40
CA ALA A 461 11.99 -28.83 8.91
C ALA A 461 10.78 -27.93 8.62
N VAL A 462 9.73 -28.46 7.97
CA VAL A 462 8.50 -27.71 7.70
C VAL A 462 7.81 -27.32 9.01
N ARG A 463 7.66 -28.24 9.98
CA ARG A 463 7.04 -27.91 11.28
C ARG A 463 7.82 -26.82 12.02
N GLU A 464 9.14 -26.93 12.08
CA GLU A 464 10.03 -25.96 12.75
C GLU A 464 9.90 -24.57 12.11
N MET A 465 10.04 -24.50 10.79
CA MET A 465 9.98 -23.23 10.08
C MET A 465 8.59 -22.60 10.08
N MET A 466 7.52 -23.40 10.05
CA MET A 466 6.14 -22.86 10.16
C MET A 466 5.84 -22.35 11.57
N ALA A 467 6.41 -22.98 12.61
CA ALA A 467 6.36 -22.44 13.98
C ALA A 467 7.12 -21.10 14.09
N ALA A 468 8.29 -21.00 13.43
CA ALA A 468 9.03 -19.74 13.34
C ALA A 468 8.22 -18.63 12.63
N VAL A 469 7.50 -18.96 11.56
CA VAL A 469 6.59 -18.01 10.87
C VAL A 469 5.46 -17.53 11.77
N GLN A 470 4.91 -18.40 12.64
CA GLN A 470 3.88 -17.98 13.61
C GLN A 470 4.45 -17.00 14.64
N LYS A 471 5.70 -17.18 15.05
CA LYS A 471 6.39 -16.33 16.03
C LYS A 471 6.86 -15.00 15.44
N MET A 472 7.27 -15.00 14.16
CA MET A 472 7.83 -13.85 13.45
C MET A 472 7.18 -13.70 12.05
N PRO A 473 5.88 -13.37 12.00
CA PRO A 473 5.14 -13.35 10.75
C PRO A 473 5.58 -12.27 9.77
N GLY A 474 6.24 -11.19 10.25
CA GLY A 474 6.75 -10.08 9.44
C GLY A 474 8.24 -10.22 9.07
N ASN A 475 8.96 -11.24 9.54
CA ASN A 475 10.40 -11.36 9.31
C ASN A 475 10.70 -11.96 7.93
N PRO A 476 11.32 -11.20 6.99
CA PRO A 476 11.56 -11.68 5.63
C PRO A 476 12.52 -12.88 5.57
N HIS A 477 13.50 -12.95 6.47
CA HIS A 477 14.44 -14.08 6.53
C HIS A 477 13.76 -15.38 6.97
N VAL A 478 12.87 -15.29 7.96
CA VAL A 478 12.10 -16.45 8.44
C VAL A 478 11.12 -16.92 7.35
N LEU A 479 10.40 -15.99 6.73
CA LEU A 479 9.45 -16.30 5.64
C LEU A 479 10.15 -16.96 4.44
N PHE A 480 11.32 -16.43 4.03
CA PHE A 480 12.14 -17.00 2.96
C PHE A 480 12.55 -18.45 3.25
N ASN A 481 13.11 -18.69 4.45
CA ASN A 481 13.59 -20.03 4.82
C ASN A 481 12.42 -21.02 5.04
N ALA A 482 11.27 -20.56 5.49
CA ALA A 482 10.07 -21.39 5.58
C ALA A 482 9.57 -21.79 4.17
N ALA A 483 9.53 -20.86 3.21
CA ALA A 483 9.23 -21.19 1.83
C ALA A 483 10.23 -22.21 1.25
N LEU A 484 11.52 -22.01 1.48
CA LEU A 484 12.57 -22.96 1.05
C LEU A 484 12.38 -24.36 1.66
N ALA A 485 12.05 -24.46 2.96
CA ALA A 485 11.77 -25.74 3.62
C ALA A 485 10.58 -26.47 2.99
N LEU A 486 9.49 -25.74 2.67
CA LEU A 486 8.33 -26.28 1.96
C LEU A 486 8.71 -26.80 0.57
N LEU A 487 9.51 -26.05 -0.20
CA LEU A 487 9.96 -26.48 -1.53
C LEU A 487 10.90 -27.69 -1.46
N ARG A 488 11.80 -27.75 -0.49
CA ARG A 488 12.66 -28.92 -0.25
C ARG A 488 11.85 -30.16 0.14
N HIS A 489 10.79 -29.99 0.92
CA HIS A 489 9.87 -31.09 1.20
C HIS A 489 9.20 -31.60 -0.09
N ILE A 490 8.65 -30.70 -0.92
CA ILE A 490 8.01 -31.06 -2.19
C ILE A 490 9.01 -31.76 -3.14
N GLU A 491 10.25 -31.27 -3.22
CA GLU A 491 11.31 -31.87 -4.05
C GLU A 491 11.57 -33.34 -3.71
N ASN A 492 11.58 -33.67 -2.41
CA ASN A 492 12.00 -34.98 -1.90
C ASN A 492 10.83 -35.94 -1.60
N ARG A 493 9.64 -35.44 -1.30
CA ARG A 493 8.46 -36.23 -0.91
C ARG A 493 7.37 -36.25 -1.98
N GLY A 494 7.52 -35.46 -3.06
CA GLY A 494 6.54 -35.32 -4.12
C GLY A 494 5.62 -34.12 -3.97
N TRP A 495 4.85 -33.84 -5.02
CA TRP A 495 3.97 -32.67 -5.10
C TRP A 495 2.83 -32.73 -4.08
N ASN A 496 2.66 -31.64 -3.37
CA ASN A 496 1.55 -31.43 -2.46
C ASN A 496 1.00 -30.01 -2.66
N GLU A 497 -0.22 -29.89 -3.19
CA GLU A 497 -0.82 -28.61 -3.59
C GLU A 497 -0.96 -27.64 -2.39
N ARG A 498 -1.29 -28.16 -1.20
CA ARG A 498 -1.40 -27.34 0.01
C ARG A 498 -0.05 -26.71 0.38
N LEU A 499 1.03 -27.50 0.38
CA LEU A 499 2.38 -27.00 0.66
C LEU A 499 2.86 -26.05 -0.43
N ALA A 500 2.54 -26.35 -1.70
CA ALA A 500 2.85 -25.50 -2.82
C ALA A 500 2.15 -24.13 -2.72
N ALA A 501 0.86 -24.12 -2.37
CA ALA A 501 0.12 -22.87 -2.12
C ALA A 501 0.69 -22.07 -0.95
N GLN A 502 1.07 -22.75 0.15
CA GLN A 502 1.74 -22.10 1.27
C GLN A 502 3.08 -21.51 0.87
N ALA A 503 3.90 -22.22 0.11
CA ALA A 503 5.19 -21.72 -0.39
C ALA A 503 5.00 -20.48 -1.27
N ARG A 504 4.05 -20.50 -2.22
CA ARG A 504 3.70 -19.32 -3.04
C ARG A 504 3.31 -18.12 -2.17
N GLY A 505 2.45 -18.35 -1.17
CA GLY A 505 2.03 -17.29 -0.25
C GLY A 505 3.19 -16.69 0.55
N LEU A 506 4.14 -17.52 1.04
CA LEU A 506 5.32 -17.05 1.75
C LEU A 506 6.27 -16.29 0.83
N ILE A 507 6.52 -16.77 -0.39
CA ILE A 507 7.35 -16.07 -1.39
C ILE A 507 6.76 -14.69 -1.70
N ALA A 508 5.44 -14.62 -1.96
CA ALA A 508 4.77 -13.35 -2.23
C ALA A 508 4.83 -12.38 -1.04
N ARG A 509 4.71 -12.88 0.21
CA ARG A 509 4.87 -12.05 1.42
C ARG A 509 6.30 -11.56 1.58
N THR A 510 7.30 -12.44 1.39
CA THR A 510 8.71 -12.05 1.47
C THR A 510 9.02 -10.97 0.44
N ARG A 511 8.53 -11.10 -0.78
CA ARG A 511 8.74 -10.11 -1.84
C ARG A 511 8.12 -8.73 -1.52
N ARG A 512 6.95 -8.71 -0.87
CA ARG A 512 6.36 -7.43 -0.41
C ARG A 512 7.16 -6.77 0.71
N LEU A 513 7.78 -7.55 1.58
CA LEU A 513 8.54 -7.05 2.74
C LEU A 513 9.98 -6.69 2.39
N ASP A 514 10.62 -7.45 1.51
CA ASP A 514 12.01 -7.29 1.08
C ASP A 514 12.12 -7.58 -0.43
N PRO A 515 11.64 -6.64 -1.27
CA PRO A 515 11.64 -6.81 -2.72
C PRO A 515 13.05 -6.91 -3.31
N SER A 516 14.05 -6.30 -2.67
CA SER A 516 15.45 -6.28 -3.12
C SER A 516 16.25 -7.53 -2.75
N ASN A 517 15.64 -8.54 -2.14
CA ASN A 517 16.32 -9.77 -1.76
C ASN A 517 16.79 -10.58 -2.98
N PRO A 518 18.12 -10.70 -3.22
CA PRO A 518 18.65 -11.29 -4.45
C PRO A 518 18.37 -12.79 -4.59
N ARG A 519 17.92 -13.45 -3.51
CA ARG A 519 17.62 -14.90 -3.51
C ARG A 519 16.17 -15.21 -3.90
N LEU A 520 15.29 -14.21 -3.93
CA LEU A 520 13.86 -14.42 -4.20
C LEU A 520 13.61 -14.96 -5.61
N ASP A 521 14.37 -14.51 -6.58
CA ASP A 521 14.21 -14.99 -7.96
C ASP A 521 14.62 -16.43 -8.10
N ALA A 522 15.72 -16.83 -7.46
CA ALA A 522 16.14 -18.23 -7.39
C ALA A 522 15.09 -19.12 -6.69
N LEU A 523 14.47 -18.61 -5.61
CA LEU A 523 13.43 -19.32 -4.88
C LEU A 523 12.15 -19.46 -5.72
N SER A 524 11.74 -18.39 -6.42
CA SER A 524 10.62 -18.40 -7.36
C SER A 524 10.87 -19.34 -8.53
N GLY A 525 12.07 -19.31 -9.12
CA GLY A 525 12.49 -20.24 -10.17
C GLY A 525 12.48 -21.69 -9.70
N PHE A 526 12.91 -21.97 -8.47
CA PHE A 526 12.84 -23.31 -7.87
C PHE A 526 11.39 -23.79 -7.73
N MET A 527 10.48 -22.93 -7.27
CA MET A 527 9.05 -23.23 -7.22
C MET A 527 8.49 -23.60 -8.60
N GLN A 528 8.81 -22.81 -9.65
CA GLN A 528 8.37 -23.06 -11.02
C GLN A 528 8.93 -24.38 -11.58
N GLN A 529 10.21 -24.68 -11.33
CA GLN A 529 10.82 -25.96 -11.73
C GLN A 529 10.07 -27.16 -11.12
N LEU A 530 9.74 -27.10 -9.83
CA LEU A 530 8.97 -28.15 -9.17
C LEU A 530 7.55 -28.26 -9.74
N ALA A 531 6.87 -27.14 -10.01
CA ALA A 531 5.56 -27.13 -10.62
C ALA A 531 5.58 -27.80 -12.01
N ARG A 532 6.56 -27.47 -12.85
CA ARG A 532 6.75 -28.11 -14.17
C ARG A 532 7.06 -29.61 -14.04
N LYS A 533 7.91 -30.01 -13.09
CA LYS A 533 8.28 -31.41 -12.85
C LYS A 533 7.08 -32.30 -12.51
N TYR A 534 6.17 -31.78 -11.67
CA TYR A 534 5.07 -32.59 -11.12
C TYR A 534 3.71 -32.31 -11.77
N ASN A 535 3.53 -31.18 -12.47
CA ASN A 535 2.24 -30.80 -13.10
C ASN A 535 2.43 -30.19 -14.50
N PRO A 536 2.87 -31.01 -15.49
CA PRO A 536 3.21 -30.54 -16.84
C PRO A 536 2.01 -29.97 -17.63
N ARG A 537 0.76 -30.16 -17.17
CA ARG A 537 -0.45 -29.68 -17.86
C ARG A 537 -0.84 -28.21 -17.56
N GLN A 538 -0.18 -27.54 -16.62
CA GLN A 538 -0.42 -26.10 -16.32
C GLN A 538 0.59 -25.16 -17.00
N SER A 539 1.48 -25.67 -17.81
CA SER A 539 2.59 -24.92 -18.45
C SER A 539 2.40 -24.72 -19.95
N GLY A 540 1.18 -24.81 -20.47
CA GLY A 540 0.84 -24.60 -21.88
C GLY A 540 0.01 -23.34 -22.09
#